data_39562744e6f26c9003360914888aeb95
#
_entry.id   39562744e6f26c9003360914888aeb95
#
_cell.length_a   1.000
_cell.length_b   1.000
_cell.length_c   1.000
_cell.angle_alpha   90.00
_cell.angle_beta   90.00
_cell.angle_gamma   90.00
#
_symmetry.space_group_name_H-M   'P 1'
#
loop_
_entity.id
_entity.type
_entity.pdbx_description
1 polymer ?
#
loop_
_entity_poly.entity_id
_entity_poly.type
_entity_poly.pdbx_seq_one_letter_code
_entity_poly.pdbx_strand_id
1 'polypeptide(L)'
;MGRGNETMKKPNWRLYVLLSAVFLIVTLIALLVDNTDNWFTVLTGIGCGGIASVIVAWLVDLANCKEQNIKQKKIAAFALNNFRVSVCYYLQTIADLCRDNDPKMGRQKHTFEEWTQIYVSKLKNGLTIRRPWLLDAIERVETSYSTIESNIYWLIDGEVISVEDYKKIKMLHCVIRGSKIYYLMKDQEPNPDIIME
;
A
#
# COMPACT_ATOMS: atom_id res chain seq x y z
N MET A 1 3.30 -11.10 15.42
CA MET A 1 4.10 -10.09 14.71
C MET A 1 3.36 -8.77 14.81
N GLY A 2 3.90 -7.80 15.58
CA GLY A 2 3.25 -6.53 15.82
C GLY A 2 3.14 -5.71 14.54
N ARG A 3 1.92 -5.41 14.11
CA ARG A 3 1.64 -4.40 13.08
C ARG A 3 2.03 -3.05 13.68
N GLY A 4 3.25 -2.58 13.42
CA GLY A 4 3.62 -1.20 13.68
C GLY A 4 2.71 -0.33 12.84
N ASN A 5 1.91 0.52 13.50
CA ASN A 5 1.20 1.62 12.85
C ASN A 5 2.26 2.55 12.22
N GLU A 6 2.61 2.30 10.97
CA GLU A 6 3.50 3.16 10.20
C GLU A 6 2.74 4.42 9.79
N THR A 7 2.58 5.33 10.74
CA THR A 7 2.04 6.67 10.47
C THR A 7 3.03 7.49 9.65
N MET A 8 2.54 8.46 8.88
CA MET A 8 3.41 9.41 8.15
C MET A 8 4.45 9.99 9.10
N LYS A 9 5.72 9.80 8.77
CA LYS A 9 6.81 10.31 9.59
C LYS A 9 6.78 11.83 9.58
N LYS A 10 6.70 12.39 10.77
CA LYS A 10 6.79 13.83 11.01
C LYS A 10 7.97 14.08 11.94
N PRO A 11 8.76 15.14 11.73
CA PRO A 11 9.82 15.49 12.64
C PRO A 11 9.22 15.76 14.03
N ASN A 12 9.93 15.37 15.07
CA ASN A 12 9.49 15.61 16.44
C ASN A 12 9.74 17.08 16.82
N TRP A 13 8.88 17.99 16.36
CA TRP A 13 9.00 19.43 16.54
C TRP A 13 9.17 19.82 18.00
N ARG A 14 8.58 19.07 18.96
CA ARG A 14 8.68 19.33 20.39
C ARG A 14 10.13 19.25 20.89
N LEU A 15 10.91 18.30 20.36
CA LEU A 15 12.31 18.13 20.72
C LEU A 15 13.14 19.34 20.24
N TYR A 16 12.90 19.81 19.02
CA TYR A 16 13.60 20.97 18.45
C TYR A 16 13.24 22.27 19.17
N VAL A 17 11.98 22.45 19.55
CA VAL A 17 11.53 23.60 20.36
C VAL A 17 12.19 23.57 21.74
N LEU A 18 12.26 22.42 22.40
CA LEU A 18 12.91 22.28 23.70
C LEU A 18 14.41 22.57 23.61
N LEU A 19 15.11 22.04 22.62
CA LEU A 19 16.53 22.32 22.39
C LEU A 19 16.78 23.80 22.08
N SER A 20 15.94 24.41 21.25
CA SER A 20 16.04 25.86 20.95
C SER A 20 15.83 26.70 22.20
N ALA A 21 14.90 26.33 23.08
CA ALA A 21 14.65 27.02 24.33
C ALA A 21 15.87 26.95 25.28
N VAL A 22 16.54 25.79 25.36
CA VAL A 22 17.78 25.65 26.16
C VAL A 22 18.88 26.58 25.65
N PHE A 23 19.14 26.62 24.33
CA PHE A 23 20.17 27.48 23.77
C PHE A 23 19.78 28.96 23.87
N LEU A 24 18.49 29.29 23.80
CA LEU A 24 18.02 30.65 24.03
C LEU A 24 18.27 31.11 25.48
N ILE A 25 18.06 30.23 26.47
CA ILE A 25 18.38 30.52 27.86
C ILE A 25 19.87 30.78 28.03
N VAL A 26 20.75 29.96 27.40
CA VAL A 26 22.20 30.17 27.44
C VAL A 26 22.55 31.53 26.83
N THR A 27 21.94 31.92 25.73
CA THR A 27 22.13 33.25 25.12
C THR A 27 21.69 34.36 26.04
N LEU A 28 20.51 34.22 26.71
CA LEU A 28 20.04 35.21 27.67
C LEU A 28 20.99 35.35 28.90
N ILE A 29 21.53 34.24 29.41
CA ILE A 29 22.51 34.26 30.46
C ILE A 29 23.78 34.99 30.00
N ALA A 30 24.21 34.79 28.76
CA ALA A 30 25.35 35.49 28.18
C ALA A 30 25.18 37.03 28.23
N LEU A 31 23.94 37.53 28.00
CA LEU A 31 23.64 38.96 28.05
C LEU A 31 23.70 39.56 29.43
N LEU A 32 23.70 38.73 30.50
CA LEU A 32 23.87 39.15 31.89
C LEU A 32 25.33 39.23 32.34
N VAL A 33 26.24 38.69 31.51
CA VAL A 33 27.70 38.70 31.75
C VAL A 33 28.28 39.98 31.15
N ASP A 34 29.29 40.57 31.83
CA ASP A 34 29.93 41.77 31.35
C ASP A 34 30.56 41.54 29.97
N ASN A 35 30.36 42.48 29.06
CA ASN A 35 30.77 42.39 27.65
C ASN A 35 32.29 42.33 27.47
N THR A 36 33.05 42.68 28.50
CA THR A 36 34.50 42.62 28.54
C THR A 36 35.06 41.28 28.95
N ASP A 37 34.21 40.36 29.41
CA ASP A 37 34.61 39.05 29.89
C ASP A 37 34.65 38.01 28.73
N ASN A 38 35.69 37.17 28.76
CA ASN A 38 35.86 36.04 27.81
C ASN A 38 34.62 35.10 27.83
N TRP A 39 33.95 34.97 28.97
CA TRP A 39 32.77 34.17 29.12
C TRP A 39 31.57 34.66 28.26
N PHE A 40 31.44 35.96 28.07
CA PHE A 40 30.44 36.53 27.16
C PHE A 40 30.56 35.95 25.75
N THR A 41 31.78 35.96 25.20
CA THR A 41 32.07 35.45 23.85
C THR A 41 31.78 33.95 23.74
N VAL A 42 32.18 33.16 24.76
CA VAL A 42 31.94 31.71 24.76
C VAL A 42 30.46 31.38 24.86
N LEU A 43 29.73 31.97 25.79
CA LEU A 43 28.31 31.71 26.01
C LEU A 43 27.44 32.14 24.78
N THR A 44 27.76 33.29 24.20
CA THR A 44 27.11 33.79 22.99
C THR A 44 27.37 32.87 21.80
N GLY A 45 28.60 32.39 21.64
CA GLY A 45 29.00 31.44 20.59
C GLY A 45 28.28 30.11 20.75
N ILE A 46 28.17 29.56 21.96
CA ILE A 46 27.43 28.32 22.23
C ILE A 46 25.94 28.52 21.98
N GLY A 47 25.35 29.62 22.48
CA GLY A 47 23.94 29.89 22.34
C GLY A 47 23.50 30.07 20.87
N CYS A 48 24.15 30.99 20.17
CA CYS A 48 23.82 31.24 18.73
C CYS A 48 24.19 30.07 17.84
N GLY A 49 25.36 29.44 18.03
CA GLY A 49 25.76 28.26 17.29
C GLY A 49 24.84 27.06 17.54
N GLY A 50 24.38 26.88 18.78
CA GLY A 50 23.41 25.87 19.15
C GLY A 50 22.07 26.05 18.47
N ILE A 51 21.51 27.27 18.47
CA ILE A 51 20.25 27.59 17.77
C ILE A 51 20.39 27.32 16.27
N ALA A 52 21.47 27.78 15.63
CA ALA A 52 21.71 27.53 14.22
C ALA A 52 21.78 26.03 13.89
N SER A 53 22.49 25.26 14.73
CA SER A 53 22.61 23.81 14.58
C SER A 53 21.27 23.09 14.73
N VAL A 54 20.41 23.52 15.66
CA VAL A 54 19.05 22.96 15.87
C VAL A 54 18.17 23.24 14.64
N ILE A 55 18.24 24.44 14.06
CA ILE A 55 17.49 24.80 12.86
C ILE A 55 17.92 23.92 11.67
N VAL A 56 19.23 23.76 11.45
CA VAL A 56 19.76 22.91 10.39
C VAL A 56 19.33 21.46 10.59
N ALA A 57 19.47 20.92 11.82
CA ALA A 57 19.04 19.56 12.13
C ALA A 57 17.54 19.34 11.88
N TRP A 58 16.70 20.31 12.25
CA TRP A 58 15.26 20.27 11.97
C TRP A 58 14.95 20.27 10.49
N LEU A 59 15.60 21.12 9.69
CA LEU A 59 15.45 21.16 8.24
C LEU A 59 15.86 19.84 7.57
N VAL A 60 16.98 19.26 7.99
CA VAL A 60 17.45 17.96 7.49
C VAL A 60 16.46 16.84 7.83
N ASP A 61 15.94 16.81 9.08
CA ASP A 61 14.97 15.81 9.49
C ASP A 61 13.65 15.95 8.74
N LEU A 62 13.20 17.19 8.50
CA LEU A 62 12.02 17.48 7.69
C LEU A 62 12.19 16.98 6.25
N ALA A 63 13.36 17.21 5.64
CA ALA A 63 13.66 16.72 4.29
C ALA A 63 13.68 15.18 4.24
N ASN A 64 14.31 14.53 5.22
CA ASN A 64 14.36 13.08 5.33
C ASN A 64 12.98 12.47 5.53
N CYS A 65 12.14 13.06 6.39
CA CYS A 65 10.76 12.61 6.59
C CYS A 65 9.95 12.72 5.29
N LYS A 66 10.10 13.83 4.55
CA LYS A 66 9.43 14.02 3.26
C LYS A 66 9.88 12.98 2.24
N GLU A 67 11.18 12.71 2.13
CA GLU A 67 11.71 11.70 1.21
C GLU A 67 11.20 10.29 1.54
N GLN A 68 11.20 9.92 2.83
CA GLN A 68 10.68 8.63 3.27
C GLN A 68 9.19 8.49 2.97
N ASN A 69 8.38 9.52 3.21
CA ASN A 69 6.96 9.51 2.89
C ASN A 69 6.72 9.34 1.38
N ILE A 70 7.52 9.99 0.52
CA ILE A 70 7.45 9.83 -0.94
C ILE A 70 7.81 8.38 -1.34
N LYS A 71 8.85 7.79 -0.74
CA LYS A 71 9.25 6.40 -1.00
C LYS A 71 8.13 5.43 -0.62
N GLN A 72 7.50 5.61 0.54
CA GLN A 72 6.39 4.76 0.99
C GLN A 72 5.17 4.89 0.07
N LYS A 73 4.81 6.09 -0.36
CA LYS A 73 3.74 6.29 -1.35
C LYS A 73 4.01 5.55 -2.68
N LYS A 74 5.25 5.57 -3.16
CA LYS A 74 5.65 4.83 -4.37
C LYS A 74 5.53 3.31 -4.17
N ILE A 75 5.94 2.79 -3.01
CA ILE A 75 5.80 1.36 -2.67
C ILE A 75 4.32 0.97 -2.64
N ALA A 76 3.47 1.79 -2.02
CA ALA A 76 2.03 1.56 -1.98
C ALA A 76 1.39 1.57 -3.38
N ALA A 77 1.77 2.53 -4.23
CA ALA A 77 1.31 2.59 -5.62
C ALA A 77 1.78 1.37 -6.44
N PHE A 78 3.01 0.88 -6.19
CA PHE A 78 3.52 -0.33 -6.82
C PHE A 78 2.75 -1.58 -6.37
N ALA A 79 2.40 -1.70 -5.08
CA ALA A 79 1.57 -2.78 -4.55
C ALA A 79 0.19 -2.81 -5.25
N LEU A 80 -0.42 -1.64 -5.47
CA LEU A 80 -1.68 -1.51 -6.20
C LEU A 80 -1.55 -1.97 -7.65
N ASN A 81 -0.47 -1.58 -8.33
CA ASN A 81 -0.22 -2.02 -9.71
C ASN A 81 0.00 -3.54 -9.80
N ASN A 82 0.73 -4.13 -8.85
CA ASN A 82 0.91 -5.59 -8.78
C ASN A 82 -0.42 -6.32 -8.60
N PHE A 83 -1.29 -5.81 -7.75
CA PHE A 83 -2.64 -6.36 -7.59
C PHE A 83 -3.43 -6.29 -8.90
N ARG A 84 -3.40 -5.13 -9.59
CA ARG A 84 -4.03 -4.98 -10.90
C ARG A 84 -3.53 -6.01 -11.91
N VAL A 85 -2.20 -6.21 -11.99
CA VAL A 85 -1.59 -7.20 -12.88
C VAL A 85 -2.04 -8.61 -12.52
N SER A 86 -2.09 -8.95 -11.23
CA SER A 86 -2.54 -10.27 -10.76
C SER A 86 -4.01 -10.53 -11.10
N VAL A 87 -4.88 -9.52 -10.96
CA VAL A 87 -6.29 -9.62 -11.37
C VAL A 87 -6.41 -9.76 -12.87
N CYS A 88 -5.65 -9.01 -13.67
CA CYS A 88 -5.63 -9.18 -15.11
C CYS A 88 -5.17 -10.59 -15.53
N TYR A 89 -4.15 -11.14 -14.87
CA TYR A 89 -3.69 -12.50 -15.10
C TYR A 89 -4.78 -13.53 -14.76
N TYR A 90 -5.47 -13.36 -13.63
CA TYR A 90 -6.61 -14.20 -13.25
C TYR A 90 -7.72 -14.16 -14.31
N LEU A 91 -8.12 -12.97 -14.76
CA LEU A 91 -9.12 -12.79 -15.79
C LEU A 91 -8.68 -13.39 -17.14
N GLN A 92 -7.41 -13.24 -17.51
CA GLN A 92 -6.85 -13.84 -18.72
C GLN A 92 -6.85 -15.36 -18.62
N THR A 93 -6.47 -15.94 -17.49
CA THR A 93 -6.51 -17.40 -17.26
C THR A 93 -7.93 -17.93 -17.45
N ILE A 94 -8.94 -17.23 -16.92
CA ILE A 94 -10.34 -17.57 -17.13
C ILE A 94 -10.73 -17.46 -18.61
N ALA A 95 -10.31 -16.39 -19.27
CA ALA A 95 -10.59 -16.17 -20.68
C ALA A 95 -9.97 -17.27 -21.56
N ASP A 96 -8.71 -17.68 -21.28
CA ASP A 96 -8.02 -18.76 -22.02
C ASP A 96 -8.71 -20.10 -21.79
N LEU A 97 -9.17 -20.37 -20.58
CA LEU A 97 -9.98 -21.56 -20.28
C LEU A 97 -11.31 -21.56 -21.02
N CYS A 98 -11.89 -20.37 -21.22
CA CYS A 98 -13.08 -20.22 -22.07
C CYS A 98 -12.78 -20.41 -23.57
N ARG A 99 -11.59 -20.06 -24.02
CA ARG A 99 -11.16 -20.13 -25.42
C ARG A 99 -10.91 -21.56 -25.89
N ASP A 100 -10.41 -22.44 -25.02
CA ASP A 100 -10.16 -23.86 -25.37
C ASP A 100 -11.44 -24.55 -25.90
N ASN A 101 -12.61 -24.00 -25.61
CA ASN A 101 -13.90 -24.49 -26.10
C ASN A 101 -14.45 -23.71 -27.32
N ASP A 102 -13.81 -22.57 -27.69
CA ASP A 102 -14.24 -21.77 -28.87
C ASP A 102 -13.05 -21.04 -29.53
N PRO A 103 -12.46 -21.64 -30.60
CA PRO A 103 -11.26 -21.10 -31.26
C PRO A 103 -11.49 -19.73 -31.93
N LYS A 104 -12.73 -19.28 -32.12
CA LYS A 104 -13.03 -17.97 -32.71
C LYS A 104 -12.86 -16.82 -31.73
N MET A 105 -12.91 -17.09 -30.43
CA MET A 105 -12.85 -16.08 -29.37
C MET A 105 -11.50 -15.39 -29.23
N GLY A 106 -10.39 -16.03 -29.59
CA GLY A 106 -9.04 -15.50 -29.40
C GLY A 106 -8.62 -14.35 -30.33
N ARG A 107 -9.47 -13.97 -31.29
CA ARG A 107 -9.16 -12.93 -32.29
C ARG A 107 -9.86 -11.60 -32.08
N GLN A 108 -10.83 -11.54 -31.19
CA GLN A 108 -11.59 -10.31 -30.90
C GLN A 108 -11.09 -9.65 -29.62
N LYS A 109 -10.83 -8.34 -29.68
CA LYS A 109 -10.60 -7.52 -28.48
C LYS A 109 -11.94 -7.27 -27.81
N HIS A 110 -12.15 -7.90 -26.66
CA HIS A 110 -13.34 -7.70 -25.87
C HIS A 110 -13.12 -6.65 -24.78
N THR A 111 -14.14 -5.89 -24.45
CA THR A 111 -14.18 -5.04 -23.25
C THR A 111 -14.27 -5.90 -21.99
N PHE A 112 -14.00 -5.34 -20.83
CA PHE A 112 -14.12 -6.04 -19.54
C PHE A 112 -15.55 -6.57 -19.31
N GLU A 113 -16.55 -5.81 -19.72
CA GLU A 113 -17.97 -6.18 -19.60
C GLU A 113 -18.34 -7.35 -20.50
N GLU A 114 -17.87 -7.35 -21.76
CA GLU A 114 -18.04 -8.47 -22.68
C GLU A 114 -17.36 -9.74 -22.15
N TRP A 115 -16.13 -9.65 -21.64
CA TRP A 115 -15.43 -10.77 -21.00
C TRP A 115 -16.24 -11.34 -19.82
N THR A 116 -16.79 -10.47 -18.98
CA THR A 116 -17.60 -10.89 -17.82
C THR A 116 -18.85 -11.64 -18.25
N GLN A 117 -19.56 -11.16 -19.29
CA GLN A 117 -20.75 -11.81 -19.82
C GLN A 117 -20.44 -13.18 -20.43
N ILE A 118 -19.36 -13.27 -21.20
CA ILE A 118 -18.90 -14.52 -21.80
C ILE A 118 -18.52 -15.53 -20.70
N TYR A 119 -17.80 -15.08 -19.66
CA TYR A 119 -17.42 -15.93 -18.55
C TYR A 119 -18.64 -16.46 -17.78
N VAL A 120 -19.59 -15.60 -17.43
CA VAL A 120 -20.82 -16.01 -16.74
C VAL A 120 -21.64 -16.99 -17.59
N SER A 121 -21.75 -16.75 -18.90
CA SER A 121 -22.44 -17.65 -19.84
C SER A 121 -21.78 -19.03 -19.89
N LYS A 122 -20.45 -19.10 -19.91
CA LYS A 122 -19.72 -20.38 -19.97
C LYS A 122 -19.68 -21.12 -18.62
N LEU A 123 -19.65 -20.41 -17.51
CA LEU A 123 -19.84 -21.03 -16.18
C LEU A 123 -21.16 -21.76 -16.08
N LYS A 124 -22.23 -21.16 -16.59
CA LYS A 124 -23.56 -21.78 -16.64
C LYS A 124 -23.61 -23.05 -17.52
N ASN A 125 -22.72 -23.14 -18.51
CA ASN A 125 -22.67 -24.26 -19.43
C ASN A 125 -21.70 -25.38 -19.01
N GLY A 126 -21.22 -25.39 -17.78
CA GLY A 126 -20.44 -26.51 -17.22
C GLY A 126 -18.98 -26.56 -17.70
N LEU A 127 -18.25 -25.47 -17.53
CA LEU A 127 -16.84 -25.36 -17.92
C LEU A 127 -15.94 -26.32 -17.13
N THR A 128 -15.22 -27.20 -17.82
CA THR A 128 -14.18 -28.03 -17.19
C THR A 128 -12.89 -27.20 -17.07
N ILE A 129 -12.71 -26.54 -15.93
CA ILE A 129 -11.55 -25.68 -15.69
C ILE A 129 -10.32 -26.53 -15.35
N ARG A 130 -9.19 -26.31 -16.03
CA ARG A 130 -7.90 -26.90 -15.64
C ARG A 130 -7.44 -26.30 -14.31
N ARG A 131 -7.71 -27.02 -13.25
CA ARG A 131 -7.56 -26.68 -11.85
C ARG A 131 -6.26 -26.01 -11.43
N PRO A 132 -5.06 -26.55 -11.81
CA PRO A 132 -3.79 -26.01 -11.28
C PRO A 132 -3.54 -24.55 -11.68
N TRP A 133 -3.90 -24.17 -12.90
CA TRP A 133 -3.64 -22.81 -13.41
C TRP A 133 -4.54 -21.76 -12.76
N LEU A 134 -5.79 -22.12 -12.51
CA LEU A 134 -6.70 -21.22 -11.84
C LEU A 134 -6.32 -21.03 -10.37
N LEU A 135 -5.88 -22.07 -9.69
CA LEU A 135 -5.40 -21.98 -8.31
C LEU A 135 -4.15 -21.10 -8.21
N ASP A 136 -3.17 -21.24 -9.12
CA ASP A 136 -2.00 -20.36 -9.19
C ASP A 136 -2.41 -18.90 -9.40
N ALA A 137 -3.34 -18.64 -10.31
CA ALA A 137 -3.83 -17.28 -10.56
C ALA A 137 -4.52 -16.67 -9.33
N ILE A 138 -5.33 -17.45 -8.61
CA ILE A 138 -5.99 -17.01 -7.37
C ILE A 138 -4.94 -16.72 -6.29
N GLU A 139 -3.94 -17.58 -6.11
CA GLU A 139 -2.89 -17.41 -5.12
C GLU A 139 -2.05 -16.15 -5.36
N ARG A 140 -1.77 -15.83 -6.62
CA ARG A 140 -1.13 -14.55 -7.00
C ARG A 140 -1.97 -13.35 -6.60
N VAL A 141 -3.28 -13.39 -6.78
CA VAL A 141 -4.18 -12.33 -6.34
C VAL A 141 -4.19 -12.21 -4.82
N GLU A 142 -4.25 -13.33 -4.08
CA GLU A 142 -4.20 -13.34 -2.61
C GLU A 142 -2.89 -12.73 -2.10
N THR A 143 -1.75 -13.12 -2.66
CA THR A 143 -0.44 -12.60 -2.28
C THR A 143 -0.30 -11.10 -2.56
N SER A 144 -0.75 -10.65 -3.73
CA SER A 144 -0.69 -9.23 -4.07
C SER A 144 -1.67 -8.39 -3.23
N TYR A 145 -2.83 -8.95 -2.86
CA TYR A 145 -3.77 -8.29 -1.96
C TYR A 145 -3.22 -8.15 -0.54
N SER A 146 -2.52 -9.15 -0.01
CA SER A 146 -1.87 -9.04 1.30
C SER A 146 -0.84 -7.90 1.35
N THR A 147 -0.19 -7.63 0.22
CA THR A 147 0.73 -6.48 0.08
C THR A 147 -0.03 -5.15 0.09
N ILE A 148 -1.23 -5.08 -0.50
CA ILE A 148 -2.12 -3.90 -0.38
C ILE A 148 -2.54 -3.69 1.07
N GLU A 149 -2.99 -4.72 1.78
CA GLU A 149 -3.39 -4.62 3.18
C GLU A 149 -2.25 -4.11 4.07
N SER A 150 -1.02 -4.56 3.81
CA SER A 150 0.16 -4.09 4.54
C SER A 150 0.48 -2.61 4.29
N ASN A 151 0.06 -2.07 3.14
CA ASN A 151 0.32 -0.68 2.73
C ASN A 151 -0.93 0.21 2.74
N ILE A 152 -2.04 -0.25 3.32
CA ILE A 152 -3.34 0.43 3.26
C ILE A 152 -3.28 1.88 3.76
N TYR A 153 -2.52 2.11 4.83
CA TYR A 153 -2.34 3.44 5.40
C TYR A 153 -1.76 4.41 4.35
N TRP A 154 -0.69 4.00 3.66
CA TRP A 154 -0.03 4.81 2.64
C TRP A 154 -0.86 4.98 1.37
N LEU A 155 -1.74 4.02 1.08
CA LEU A 155 -2.67 4.11 -0.05
C LEU A 155 -3.76 5.15 0.20
N ILE A 156 -4.34 5.19 1.39
CA ILE A 156 -5.46 6.08 1.73
C ILE A 156 -4.95 7.45 2.18
N ASP A 157 -4.11 7.51 3.22
CA ASP A 157 -3.54 8.78 3.73
C ASP A 157 -2.57 9.43 2.72
N GLY A 158 -1.96 8.60 1.88
CA GLY A 158 -1.15 9.05 0.75
C GLY A 158 -1.96 9.62 -0.41
N GLU A 159 -3.30 9.54 -0.37
CA GLU A 159 -4.20 9.96 -1.45
C GLU A 159 -3.94 9.24 -2.78
N VAL A 160 -3.44 7.99 -2.72
CA VAL A 160 -3.21 7.15 -3.90
C VAL A 160 -4.52 6.56 -4.39
N ILE A 161 -5.40 6.15 -3.46
CA ILE A 161 -6.75 5.67 -3.72
C ILE A 161 -7.74 6.24 -2.69
N SER A 162 -9.02 6.30 -3.05
CA SER A 162 -10.09 6.63 -2.12
C SER A 162 -10.45 5.43 -1.22
N VAL A 163 -11.09 5.71 -0.08
CA VAL A 163 -11.65 4.65 0.79
C VAL A 163 -12.67 3.81 0.02
N GLU A 164 -13.41 4.42 -0.90
CA GLU A 164 -14.39 3.72 -1.74
C GLU A 164 -13.73 2.76 -2.72
N ASP A 165 -12.63 3.18 -3.35
CA ASP A 165 -11.88 2.30 -4.25
C ASP A 165 -11.26 1.12 -3.48
N TYR A 166 -10.77 1.37 -2.26
CA TYR A 166 -10.29 0.28 -1.40
C TYR A 166 -11.39 -0.73 -1.07
N LYS A 167 -12.62 -0.28 -0.79
CA LYS A 167 -13.76 -1.19 -0.57
C LYS A 167 -14.04 -2.05 -1.81
N LYS A 168 -13.99 -1.46 -3.01
CA LYS A 168 -14.16 -2.20 -4.28
C LYS A 168 -13.06 -3.25 -4.47
N ILE A 169 -11.79 -2.90 -4.19
CA ILE A 169 -10.64 -3.82 -4.24
C ILE A 169 -10.84 -4.98 -3.26
N LYS A 170 -11.27 -4.70 -2.03
CA LYS A 170 -11.56 -5.71 -1.01
C LYS A 170 -12.69 -6.63 -1.44
N MET A 171 -13.75 -6.08 -2.00
CA MET A 171 -14.89 -6.86 -2.49
C MET A 171 -14.48 -7.78 -3.65
N LEU A 172 -13.71 -7.27 -4.61
CA LEU A 172 -13.16 -8.07 -5.71
C LEU A 172 -12.27 -9.21 -5.18
N HIS A 173 -11.39 -8.94 -4.22
CA HIS A 173 -10.57 -9.98 -3.58
C HIS A 173 -11.45 -11.05 -2.90
N CYS A 174 -12.50 -10.65 -2.18
CA CYS A 174 -13.41 -11.60 -1.52
C CYS A 174 -14.12 -12.51 -2.54
N VAL A 175 -14.54 -11.98 -3.67
CA VAL A 175 -15.16 -12.77 -4.76
C VAL A 175 -14.17 -13.78 -5.34
N ILE A 176 -12.93 -13.34 -5.64
CA ILE A 176 -11.88 -14.21 -6.20
C ILE A 176 -11.51 -15.31 -5.18
N ARG A 177 -11.37 -14.96 -3.90
CA ARG A 177 -11.11 -15.93 -2.82
C ARG A 177 -12.26 -16.92 -2.64
N GLY A 178 -13.51 -16.47 -2.78
CA GLY A 178 -14.68 -17.34 -2.74
C GLY A 178 -14.61 -18.42 -3.80
N SER A 179 -14.14 -18.12 -5.00
CA SER A 179 -13.95 -19.11 -6.07
C SER A 179 -12.94 -20.21 -5.70
N LYS A 180 -11.87 -19.88 -4.92
CA LYS A 180 -10.91 -20.88 -4.41
C LYS A 180 -11.59 -21.91 -3.50
N ILE A 181 -12.42 -21.46 -2.58
CA ILE A 181 -13.16 -22.34 -1.67
C ILE A 181 -14.06 -23.31 -2.47
N TYR A 182 -14.77 -22.79 -3.45
CA TYR A 182 -15.61 -23.60 -4.32
C TYR A 182 -14.81 -24.70 -5.04
N TYR A 183 -13.61 -24.38 -5.57
CA TYR A 183 -12.78 -25.37 -6.26
C TYR A 183 -12.14 -26.38 -5.32
N LEU A 184 -11.81 -26.00 -4.09
CA LEU A 184 -11.25 -26.91 -3.08
C LEU A 184 -12.33 -27.87 -2.53
N MET A 185 -13.57 -27.40 -2.40
CA MET A 185 -14.69 -28.23 -1.94
C MET A 185 -15.18 -29.24 -2.99
N LYS A 186 -15.00 -28.97 -4.25
CA LYS A 186 -15.42 -29.86 -5.36
C LYS A 186 -14.67 -31.19 -5.40
N ASP A 187 -13.57 -31.36 -4.61
CA ASP A 187 -12.86 -32.65 -4.45
C ASP A 187 -13.48 -33.58 -3.41
N GLN A 188 -14.37 -33.05 -2.60
CA GLN A 188 -15.18 -33.87 -1.70
C GLN A 188 -16.51 -34.09 -2.39
N GLU A 189 -16.66 -35.18 -3.15
CA GLU A 189 -17.80 -35.62 -3.95
C GLU A 189 -18.94 -34.57 -4.17
N PRO A 190 -19.18 -34.13 -5.40
CA PRO A 190 -20.20 -33.13 -5.64
C PRO A 190 -21.56 -33.68 -5.28
N ASN A 191 -22.17 -33.19 -4.23
CA ASN A 191 -23.62 -33.32 -4.10
C ASN A 191 -24.24 -32.40 -5.18
N PRO A 192 -24.86 -32.96 -6.23
CA PRO A 192 -25.40 -32.18 -7.34
C PRO A 192 -26.51 -31.22 -6.93
N ASP A 193 -27.07 -31.36 -5.74
CA ASP A 193 -28.22 -30.60 -5.25
C ASP A 193 -27.86 -29.22 -4.66
N ILE A 194 -26.56 -28.91 -4.46
CA ILE A 194 -26.11 -27.62 -3.89
C ILE A 194 -25.87 -26.53 -4.97
N ILE A 195 -26.00 -26.88 -6.25
CA ILE A 195 -25.70 -25.95 -7.38
C ILE A 195 -26.96 -25.17 -7.84
N MET A 196 -28.09 -25.38 -7.25
CA MET A 196 -29.37 -24.80 -7.72
C MET A 196 -30.13 -23.93 -6.70
N GLU A 197 -29.47 -23.40 -5.66
CA GLU A 197 -29.95 -22.26 -4.88
C GLU A 197 -28.96 -21.07 -5.07
#